data_c096d1436d559edcde0ff824cdb94263
#
_entry.id   c096d1436d559edcde0ff824cdb94263
#
_cell.length_a   1.000
_cell.length_b   1.000
_cell.length_c   1.000
_cell.angle_alpha   90.00
_cell.angle_beta   90.00
_cell.angle_gamma   90.00
#
_symmetry.space_group_name_H-M   'P 1'
#
loop_
_entity.id
_entity.type
_entity.pdbx_description
1 polymer ?
#
loop_
_entity_poly.entity_id
_entity_poly.type
_entity_poly.pdbx_seq_one_letter_code
_entity_poly.pdbx_strand_id
1 'polypeptide(L)'
;MGTGFEGEVRYEMSLSSEEAGSGAKKLLNRLGKKLEVTIPPGSREGTAVRLTNALLVTDGRPGDILITVRIKDGGAGVTEIDESSFEREVINSSLPVVVDFWAPWCGPCRMISPIMEKLSGRYAGRLKFCKINVDENPGPAARYQAMSIPLLVFFKGGKEVDRSLGALLEGALRQKIDSILG
;
A
#
# COMPACT_ATOMS: atom_id res chain seq x y z
N MET A 1 -5.94 -5.90 -36.53
CA MET A 1 -4.89 -6.93 -36.74
C MET A 1 -3.85 -6.73 -35.65
N GLY A 2 -3.92 -7.54 -34.58
CA GLY A 2 -2.98 -7.47 -33.48
C GLY A 2 -1.67 -8.14 -33.84
N THR A 3 -0.62 -7.37 -33.99
CA THR A 3 0.74 -7.88 -33.98
C THR A 3 1.13 -8.22 -32.56
N GLY A 4 0.61 -9.34 -32.04
CA GLY A 4 1.16 -10.00 -30.88
C GLY A 4 2.51 -10.57 -31.30
N PHE A 5 3.60 -10.02 -30.77
CA PHE A 5 4.90 -10.65 -30.92
C PHE A 5 4.82 -12.03 -30.25
N GLU A 6 4.84 -13.07 -31.06
CA GLU A 6 5.03 -14.44 -30.57
C GLU A 6 6.34 -14.45 -29.77
N GLY A 7 6.26 -14.51 -28.45
CA GLY A 7 7.41 -14.54 -27.57
C GLY A 7 7.49 -13.43 -26.51
N GLU A 8 6.40 -12.69 -26.24
CA GLU A 8 6.34 -11.76 -25.10
C GLU A 8 5.41 -12.29 -24.01
N VAL A 9 5.89 -12.32 -22.77
CA VAL A 9 5.08 -12.62 -21.58
C VAL A 9 5.07 -11.41 -20.65
N ARG A 10 3.91 -11.09 -20.09
CA ARG A 10 3.72 -9.91 -19.25
C ARG A 10 3.50 -10.28 -17.79
N TYR A 11 4.15 -9.54 -16.92
CA TYR A 11 4.00 -9.61 -15.46
C TYR A 11 3.73 -8.22 -14.89
N GLU A 12 3.13 -8.19 -13.72
CA GLU A 12 3.06 -7.00 -12.87
C GLU A 12 3.96 -7.21 -11.65
N MET A 13 4.70 -6.17 -11.27
CA MET A 13 5.56 -6.19 -10.10
C MET A 13 5.25 -5.01 -9.21
N SER A 14 4.88 -5.31 -7.97
CA SER A 14 4.53 -4.28 -6.99
C SER A 14 5.76 -3.79 -6.25
N LEU A 15 5.86 -2.48 -6.12
CA LEU A 15 6.93 -1.76 -5.44
C LEU A 15 6.34 -0.73 -4.49
N SER A 16 7.08 -0.36 -3.45
CA SER A 16 6.82 0.87 -2.70
C SER A 16 7.26 2.10 -3.50
N SER A 17 6.74 3.30 -3.17
CA SER A 17 7.22 4.54 -3.78
C SER A 17 8.70 4.76 -3.53
N GLU A 18 9.20 4.35 -2.35
CA GLU A 18 10.62 4.42 -2.02
C GLU A 18 11.45 3.53 -2.95
N GLU A 19 11.04 2.27 -3.12
CA GLU A 19 11.72 1.34 -4.04
C GLU A 19 11.65 1.81 -5.50
N ALA A 20 10.54 2.40 -5.91
CA ALA A 20 10.38 2.96 -7.24
C ALA A 20 11.21 4.24 -7.44
N GLY A 21 11.30 5.08 -6.41
CA GLY A 21 12.09 6.31 -6.43
C GLY A 21 13.60 6.08 -6.43
N SER A 22 14.08 5.20 -5.58
CA SER A 22 15.51 4.88 -5.43
C SER A 22 16.02 3.83 -6.42
N GLY A 23 15.12 3.12 -7.07
CA GLY A 23 15.42 1.90 -7.83
C GLY A 23 15.52 0.67 -6.94
N ALA A 24 15.17 -0.48 -7.48
CA ALA A 24 15.17 -1.73 -6.73
C ALA A 24 15.64 -2.91 -7.59
N LYS A 25 16.17 -3.93 -6.93
CA LYS A 25 16.42 -5.24 -7.53
C LYS A 25 15.43 -6.23 -6.92
N LYS A 26 14.63 -6.86 -7.77
CA LYS A 26 13.62 -7.84 -7.38
C LYS A 26 13.88 -9.17 -8.08
N LEU A 27 13.39 -10.24 -7.50
CA LEU A 27 13.47 -11.57 -8.11
C LEU A 27 12.10 -11.96 -8.64
N LEU A 28 12.04 -12.25 -9.94
CA LEU A 28 10.91 -12.90 -10.59
C LEU A 28 11.17 -14.41 -10.63
N ASN A 29 10.31 -15.18 -9.99
CA ASN A 29 10.37 -16.64 -10.07
C ASN A 29 9.44 -17.14 -11.18
N ARG A 30 10.00 -17.77 -12.20
CA ARG A 30 9.24 -18.34 -13.31
C ARG A 30 9.74 -19.76 -13.59
N LEU A 31 8.83 -20.73 -13.56
CA LEU A 31 9.12 -22.15 -13.84
C LEU A 31 10.34 -22.70 -13.08
N GLY A 32 10.47 -22.30 -11.80
CA GLY A 32 11.60 -22.68 -10.95
C GLY A 32 12.92 -21.93 -11.20
N LYS A 33 12.96 -21.02 -12.17
CA LYS A 33 14.09 -20.16 -12.46
C LYS A 33 13.89 -18.79 -11.82
N LYS A 34 14.95 -18.25 -11.20
CA LYS A 34 14.96 -16.91 -10.60
C LYS A 34 15.61 -15.93 -11.57
N LEU A 35 14.88 -14.90 -11.95
CA LEU A 35 15.37 -13.81 -12.79
C LEU A 35 15.50 -12.55 -11.96
N GLU A 36 16.66 -11.92 -11.99
CA GLU A 36 16.84 -10.61 -11.37
C GLU A 36 16.23 -9.52 -12.25
N VAL A 37 15.33 -8.74 -11.68
CA VAL A 37 14.70 -7.60 -12.33
C VAL A 37 15.26 -6.33 -11.71
N THR A 38 15.95 -5.55 -12.50
CA THR A 38 16.43 -4.23 -12.05
C THR A 38 15.42 -3.17 -12.43
N ILE A 39 14.84 -2.53 -11.42
CA ILE A 39 13.92 -1.41 -11.58
C ILE A 39 14.73 -0.11 -11.56
N PRO A 40 14.67 0.72 -12.60
CA PRO A 40 15.41 1.96 -12.62
C PRO A 40 14.89 2.96 -11.59
N PRO A 41 15.76 3.81 -11.02
CA PRO A 41 15.33 4.87 -10.13
C PRO A 41 14.42 5.87 -10.84
N GLY A 42 13.43 6.42 -10.10
CA GLY A 42 12.43 7.32 -10.65
C GLY A 42 11.31 6.62 -11.42
N SER A 43 11.18 5.29 -11.27
CA SER A 43 10.06 4.54 -11.84
C SER A 43 8.74 5.02 -11.25
N ARG A 44 7.68 4.99 -12.07
CA ARG A 44 6.33 5.42 -11.72
C ARG A 44 5.34 4.28 -11.97
N GLU A 45 4.10 4.49 -11.53
CA GLU A 45 2.99 3.60 -11.87
C GLU A 45 2.94 3.39 -13.39
N GLY A 46 2.90 2.13 -13.81
CA GLY A 46 2.88 1.74 -15.21
C GLY A 46 4.23 1.73 -15.93
N THR A 47 5.35 2.06 -15.25
CA THR A 47 6.69 1.92 -15.85
C THR A 47 6.90 0.49 -16.31
N ALA A 48 7.32 0.32 -17.56
CA ALA A 48 7.59 -1.00 -18.15
C ALA A 48 9.08 -1.31 -18.14
N VAL A 49 9.44 -2.45 -17.60
CA VAL A 49 10.81 -3.00 -17.62
C VAL A 49 10.82 -4.24 -18.49
N ARG A 50 11.68 -4.24 -19.51
CA ARG A 50 11.82 -5.36 -20.44
C ARG A 50 13.05 -6.19 -20.09
N LEU A 51 12.85 -7.49 -19.91
CA LEU A 51 13.91 -8.47 -19.79
C LEU A 51 14.08 -9.19 -21.14
N THR A 52 15.08 -8.81 -21.90
CA THR A 52 15.36 -9.32 -23.24
C THR A 52 15.81 -10.77 -23.18
N ASN A 53 15.24 -11.60 -24.06
CA ASN A 53 15.54 -13.04 -24.15
C ASN A 53 15.32 -13.83 -22.84
N ALA A 54 14.55 -13.30 -21.91
CA ALA A 54 14.31 -13.95 -20.61
C ALA A 54 13.53 -15.27 -20.75
N LEU A 55 12.74 -15.44 -21.81
CA LEU A 55 12.05 -16.69 -22.10
C LEU A 55 13.01 -17.80 -22.58
N LEU A 56 14.15 -17.44 -23.13
CA LEU A 56 15.17 -18.42 -23.49
C LEU A 56 15.73 -19.13 -22.25
N VAL A 57 15.93 -18.37 -21.18
CA VAL A 57 16.44 -18.91 -19.90
C VAL A 57 15.37 -19.71 -19.16
N THR A 58 14.11 -19.29 -19.20
CA THR A 58 13.02 -19.90 -18.43
C THR A 58 12.29 -21.00 -19.18
N ASP A 59 11.98 -20.77 -20.45
CA ASP A 59 11.09 -21.61 -21.27
C ASP A 59 11.83 -22.35 -22.37
N GLY A 60 13.11 -22.05 -22.59
CA GLY A 60 13.92 -22.65 -23.70
C GLY A 60 13.56 -22.14 -25.09
N ARG A 61 12.80 -21.05 -25.21
CA ARG A 61 12.38 -20.42 -26.47
C ARG A 61 12.75 -18.95 -26.52
N PRO A 62 13.01 -18.35 -27.67
CA PRO A 62 13.27 -16.92 -27.79
C PRO A 62 12.07 -16.10 -27.36
N GLY A 63 12.31 -15.00 -26.67
CA GLY A 63 11.27 -14.05 -26.27
C GLY A 63 11.61 -13.28 -25.01
N ASP A 64 10.83 -12.21 -24.80
CA ASP A 64 11.06 -11.24 -23.75
C ASP A 64 10.02 -11.39 -22.65
N ILE A 65 10.37 -10.91 -21.46
CA ILE A 65 9.43 -10.69 -20.37
C ILE A 65 9.28 -9.19 -20.16
N LEU A 66 8.04 -8.71 -20.24
CA LEU A 66 7.69 -7.33 -19.94
C LEU A 66 7.09 -7.25 -18.53
N ILE A 67 7.69 -6.43 -17.67
CA ILE A 67 7.25 -6.24 -16.30
C ILE A 67 6.70 -4.84 -16.15
N THR A 68 5.43 -4.73 -15.77
CA THR A 68 4.79 -3.44 -15.48
C THR A 68 4.91 -3.16 -13.98
N VAL A 69 5.52 -2.04 -13.63
CA VAL A 69 5.64 -1.58 -12.24
C VAL A 69 4.28 -1.10 -11.74
N ARG A 70 3.90 -1.59 -10.57
CA ARG A 70 2.73 -1.13 -9.81
C ARG A 70 3.22 -0.52 -8.50
N ILE A 71 2.87 0.72 -8.25
CA ILE A 71 3.22 1.38 -6.99
C ILE A 71 2.18 1.02 -5.94
N LYS A 72 2.62 0.41 -4.85
CA LYS A 72 1.74 -0.04 -3.75
C LYS A 72 1.92 0.74 -2.44
N ASP A 73 2.46 1.93 -2.47
CA ASP A 73 2.36 2.82 -1.33
C ASP A 73 0.95 3.40 -1.31
N GLY A 74 0.24 3.11 -0.23
CA GLY A 74 -1.19 3.35 -0.21
C GLY A 74 -1.92 2.50 -1.25
N GLY A 75 -1.45 1.28 -1.52
CA GLY A 75 -2.14 0.29 -2.34
C GLY A 75 -3.54 0.00 -1.81
N ALA A 76 -4.41 -0.56 -2.65
CA ALA A 76 -5.71 -1.01 -2.20
C ALA A 76 -5.54 -1.98 -1.02
N GLY A 77 -6.21 -1.70 0.08
CA GLY A 77 -6.16 -2.49 1.31
C GLY A 77 -5.76 -1.68 2.54
N VAL A 78 -6.17 -2.17 3.69
CA VAL A 78 -5.82 -1.62 5.00
C VAL A 78 -4.64 -2.41 5.54
N THR A 79 -3.53 -1.72 5.80
CA THR A 79 -2.31 -2.34 6.34
C THR A 79 -2.42 -2.48 7.85
N GLU A 80 -2.29 -3.69 8.37
CA GLU A 80 -2.15 -3.88 9.82
C GLU A 80 -0.74 -3.52 10.25
N ILE A 81 -0.64 -2.62 11.23
CA ILE A 81 0.63 -2.13 11.76
C ILE A 81 0.74 -2.41 13.25
N ASP A 82 1.94 -2.39 13.76
CA ASP A 82 2.28 -2.55 15.17
C ASP A 82 3.18 -1.41 15.66
N GLU A 83 3.53 -1.45 16.94
CA GLU A 83 4.40 -0.44 17.55
C GLU A 83 5.75 -0.33 16.84
N SER A 84 6.32 -1.45 16.38
CA SER A 84 7.62 -1.48 15.71
C SER A 84 7.59 -0.88 14.30
N SER A 85 6.45 -0.98 13.62
CA SER A 85 6.26 -0.46 12.26
C SER A 85 5.63 0.93 12.21
N PHE A 86 5.07 1.42 13.33
CA PHE A 86 4.33 2.68 13.38
C PHE A 86 5.14 3.89 12.87
N GLU A 87 6.38 4.00 13.30
CA GLU A 87 7.26 5.11 12.87
C GLU A 87 7.45 5.11 11.34
N ARG A 88 7.78 3.95 10.78
CA ARG A 88 8.00 3.79 9.34
C ARG A 88 6.71 3.98 8.54
N GLU A 89 5.62 3.35 8.99
CA GLU A 89 4.38 3.29 8.20
C GLU A 89 3.53 4.55 8.31
N VAL A 90 3.65 5.30 9.40
CA VAL A 90 2.82 6.47 9.69
C VAL A 90 3.63 7.76 9.70
N ILE A 91 4.63 7.85 10.58
CA ILE A 91 5.36 9.10 10.80
C ILE A 91 6.24 9.47 9.61
N ASN A 92 6.95 8.48 9.07
CA ASN A 92 7.85 8.65 7.91
C ASN A 92 7.17 8.36 6.57
N SER A 93 5.83 8.27 6.54
CA SER A 93 5.09 8.04 5.31
C SER A 93 5.15 9.26 4.38
N SER A 94 5.41 8.99 3.10
CA SER A 94 5.35 10.02 2.04
C SER A 94 3.92 10.44 1.68
N LEU A 95 2.93 9.60 1.99
CA LEU A 95 1.52 9.87 1.81
C LEU A 95 0.86 10.24 3.13
N PRO A 96 -0.24 11.01 3.11
CA PRO A 96 -1.14 11.10 4.27
C PRO A 96 -1.62 9.71 4.69
N VAL A 97 -1.82 9.52 5.99
CA VAL A 97 -2.21 8.23 6.57
C VAL A 97 -3.41 8.40 7.46
N VAL A 98 -4.38 7.50 7.36
CA VAL A 98 -5.39 7.31 8.39
C VAL A 98 -5.11 6.02 9.16
N VAL A 99 -5.09 6.11 10.48
CA VAL A 99 -4.88 4.98 11.38
C VAL A 99 -6.16 4.70 12.15
N ASP A 100 -6.68 3.49 12.01
CA ASP A 100 -7.80 2.96 12.79
C ASP A 100 -7.26 2.24 14.03
N PHE A 101 -7.47 2.83 15.19
CA PHE A 101 -7.22 2.18 16.48
C PHE A 101 -8.42 1.31 16.84
N TRP A 102 -8.22 0.00 16.84
CA TRP A 102 -9.29 -1.00 16.96
C TRP A 102 -8.94 -2.11 17.95
N ALA A 103 -9.92 -2.95 18.29
CA ALA A 103 -9.71 -4.20 19.01
C ALA A 103 -10.70 -5.27 18.52
N PRO A 104 -10.36 -6.58 18.68
CA PRO A 104 -11.20 -7.67 18.20
C PRO A 104 -12.60 -7.74 18.84
N TRP A 105 -12.72 -7.28 20.08
CA TRP A 105 -13.97 -7.28 20.86
C TRP A 105 -14.87 -6.07 20.56
N CYS A 106 -14.40 -5.11 19.78
CA CYS A 106 -15.09 -3.86 19.51
C CYS A 106 -16.11 -4.01 18.39
N GLY A 107 -17.40 -3.97 18.71
CA GLY A 107 -18.49 -4.04 17.73
C GLY A 107 -18.48 -2.92 16.70
N PRO A 108 -18.43 -1.63 17.12
CA PRO A 108 -18.37 -0.50 16.19
C PRO A 108 -17.13 -0.52 15.27
N CYS A 109 -16.01 -1.08 15.72
CA CYS A 109 -14.81 -1.24 14.87
C CYS A 109 -15.10 -2.14 13.67
N ARG A 110 -15.93 -3.17 13.84
CA ARG A 110 -16.34 -4.06 12.75
C ARG A 110 -17.20 -3.36 11.70
N MET A 111 -17.91 -2.31 12.08
CA MET A 111 -18.73 -1.54 11.16
C MET A 111 -17.88 -0.66 10.23
N ILE A 112 -16.77 -0.11 10.73
CA ILE A 112 -15.92 0.77 9.94
C ILE A 112 -14.92 0.00 9.07
N SER A 113 -14.55 -1.23 9.44
CA SER A 113 -13.58 -2.03 8.68
C SER A 113 -13.91 -2.18 7.20
N PRO A 114 -15.14 -2.57 6.78
CA PRO A 114 -15.47 -2.68 5.35
C PRO A 114 -15.46 -1.33 4.64
N ILE A 115 -15.77 -0.24 5.33
CA ILE A 115 -15.70 1.12 4.79
C ILE A 115 -14.23 1.51 4.53
N MET A 116 -13.35 1.22 5.47
CA MET A 116 -11.90 1.44 5.32
C MET A 116 -11.34 0.65 4.14
N GLU A 117 -11.67 -0.63 4.01
CA GLU A 117 -11.25 -1.47 2.88
C GLU A 117 -11.73 -0.90 1.53
N LYS A 118 -12.99 -0.52 1.44
CA LYS A 118 -13.57 0.06 0.23
C LYS A 118 -12.87 1.37 -0.15
N LEU A 119 -12.68 2.27 0.82
CA LEU A 119 -12.06 3.57 0.58
C LEU A 119 -10.56 3.45 0.31
N SER A 120 -9.87 2.44 0.86
CA SER A 120 -8.47 2.19 0.54
C SER A 120 -8.25 1.94 -0.95
N GLY A 121 -9.17 1.25 -1.62
CA GLY A 121 -9.15 1.09 -3.07
C GLY A 121 -9.39 2.41 -3.82
N ARG A 122 -10.31 3.24 -3.33
CA ARG A 122 -10.65 4.52 -3.95
C ARG A 122 -9.52 5.55 -3.87
N TYR A 123 -8.81 5.57 -2.75
CA TYR A 123 -7.73 6.53 -2.49
C TYR A 123 -6.32 5.94 -2.65
N ALA A 124 -6.21 4.79 -3.29
CA ALA A 124 -4.93 4.12 -3.55
C ALA A 124 -3.94 5.09 -4.21
N GLY A 125 -2.72 5.15 -3.68
CA GLY A 125 -1.67 6.06 -4.14
C GLY A 125 -1.82 7.52 -3.67
N ARG A 126 -2.89 7.87 -2.95
CA ARG A 126 -3.16 9.23 -2.45
C ARG A 126 -3.23 9.32 -0.93
N LEU A 127 -3.75 8.30 -0.30
CA LEU A 127 -3.84 8.16 1.15
C LEU A 127 -3.60 6.70 1.53
N LYS A 128 -2.86 6.50 2.60
CA LYS A 128 -2.57 5.18 3.15
C LYS A 128 -3.55 4.86 4.28
N PHE A 129 -4.08 3.64 4.28
CA PHE A 129 -4.99 3.15 5.29
C PHE A 129 -4.28 2.13 6.17
N CYS A 130 -4.23 2.38 7.46
CA CYS A 130 -3.63 1.51 8.46
C CYS A 130 -4.61 1.20 9.57
N LYS A 131 -4.42 0.08 10.24
CA LYS A 131 -5.10 -0.29 11.49
C LYS A 131 -4.10 -0.81 12.50
N ILE A 132 -4.34 -0.53 13.77
CA ILE A 132 -3.50 -0.98 14.88
C ILE A 132 -4.37 -1.51 16.03
N ASN A 133 -4.06 -2.72 16.49
CA ASN A 133 -4.76 -3.34 17.61
C ASN A 133 -4.27 -2.74 18.93
N VAL A 134 -5.15 -2.06 19.65
CA VAL A 134 -4.79 -1.37 20.91
C VAL A 134 -4.44 -2.33 22.04
N ASP A 135 -4.96 -3.56 22.03
CA ASP A 135 -4.67 -4.56 23.06
C ASP A 135 -3.23 -5.07 22.96
N GLU A 136 -2.71 -5.17 21.74
CA GLU A 136 -1.36 -5.65 21.44
C GLU A 136 -0.32 -4.53 21.38
N ASN A 137 -0.76 -3.28 21.24
CA ASN A 137 0.11 -2.12 21.04
C ASN A 137 -0.23 -0.98 22.02
N PRO A 138 0.04 -1.17 23.33
CA PRO A 138 -0.30 -0.17 24.36
C PRO A 138 0.47 1.15 24.22
N GLY A 139 1.68 1.16 23.67
CA GLY A 139 2.48 2.36 23.49
C GLY A 139 1.81 3.38 22.56
N PRO A 140 1.54 3.05 21.29
CA PRO A 140 0.78 3.92 20.39
C PRO A 140 -0.61 4.25 20.90
N ALA A 141 -1.33 3.29 21.50
CA ALA A 141 -2.65 3.54 22.07
C ALA A 141 -2.63 4.62 23.15
N ALA A 142 -1.65 4.59 24.03
CA ALA A 142 -1.46 5.61 25.06
C ALA A 142 -1.01 6.96 24.48
N ARG A 143 -0.06 6.92 23.53
CA ARG A 143 0.48 8.13 22.87
C ARG A 143 -0.62 8.95 22.20
N TYR A 144 -1.55 8.30 21.52
CA TYR A 144 -2.66 8.96 20.83
C TYR A 144 -3.96 8.97 21.62
N GLN A 145 -3.92 8.57 22.90
CA GLN A 145 -5.06 8.57 23.81
C GLN A 145 -6.26 7.77 23.25
N ALA A 146 -5.98 6.61 22.73
CA ALA A 146 -7.00 5.68 22.21
C ALA A 146 -7.75 4.96 23.34
N MET A 147 -8.37 5.74 24.23
CA MET A 147 -9.13 5.26 25.40
C MET A 147 -10.49 4.71 24.99
N SER A 148 -11.05 5.22 23.91
CA SER A 148 -12.31 4.77 23.30
C SER A 148 -12.05 4.44 21.85
N ILE A 149 -12.63 3.36 21.37
CA ILE A 149 -12.42 2.85 20.00
C ILE A 149 -13.77 2.58 19.32
N PRO A 150 -13.83 2.66 17.96
CA PRO A 150 -12.75 2.98 17.05
C PRO A 150 -12.32 4.45 17.17
N LEU A 151 -11.03 4.70 17.07
CA LEU A 151 -10.48 6.04 16.95
C LEU A 151 -9.74 6.13 15.63
N LEU A 152 -10.16 7.03 14.76
CA LEU A 152 -9.45 7.34 13.52
C LEU A 152 -8.57 8.56 13.74
N VAL A 153 -7.28 8.42 13.49
CA VAL A 153 -6.31 9.52 13.55
C VAL A 153 -5.71 9.72 12.17
N PHE A 154 -5.74 10.96 11.69
CA PHE A 154 -5.25 11.33 10.37
C PHE A 154 -3.91 12.04 10.49
N PHE A 155 -2.95 11.60 9.68
CA PHE A 155 -1.60 12.13 9.65
C PHE A 155 -1.26 12.71 8.29
N LYS A 156 -0.49 13.79 8.30
CA LYS A 156 0.10 14.39 7.10
C LYS A 156 1.49 14.91 7.45
N GLY A 157 2.50 14.44 6.71
CA GLY A 157 3.89 14.81 7.01
C GLY A 157 4.36 14.41 8.42
N GLY A 158 3.89 13.25 8.90
CA GLY A 158 4.24 12.70 10.21
C GLY A 158 3.53 13.36 11.40
N LYS A 159 2.61 14.29 11.15
CA LYS A 159 1.88 15.00 12.21
C LYS A 159 0.39 14.67 12.15
N GLU A 160 -0.22 14.51 13.32
CA GLU A 160 -1.67 14.45 13.43
C GLU A 160 -2.31 15.75 12.94
N VAL A 161 -3.23 15.65 11.99
CA VAL A 161 -3.94 16.80 11.43
C VAL A 161 -5.44 16.78 11.72
N ASP A 162 -6.00 15.61 12.00
CA ASP A 162 -7.41 15.44 12.38
C ASP A 162 -7.60 14.12 13.11
N ARG A 163 -8.72 13.96 13.81
CA ARG A 163 -9.16 12.71 14.44
C ARG A 163 -10.67 12.59 14.47
N SER A 164 -11.16 11.38 14.60
CA SER A 164 -12.58 11.11 14.78
C SER A 164 -12.76 9.94 15.74
N LEU A 165 -13.58 10.16 16.76
CA LEU A 165 -13.95 9.13 17.72
C LEU A 165 -15.26 8.47 17.29
N GLY A 166 -15.28 7.14 17.35
CA GLY A 166 -16.42 6.33 16.93
C GLY A 166 -16.46 6.00 15.45
N ALA A 167 -17.36 5.10 15.07
CA ALA A 167 -17.54 4.70 13.69
C ALA A 167 -18.15 5.83 12.86
N LEU A 168 -17.53 6.12 11.72
CA LEU A 168 -18.04 7.08 10.74
C LEU A 168 -18.77 6.37 9.61
N LEU A 169 -19.82 7.00 9.10
CA LEU A 169 -20.39 6.62 7.83
C LEU A 169 -19.42 6.94 6.69
N GLU A 170 -19.52 6.20 5.60
CA GLU A 170 -18.64 6.34 4.42
C GLU A 170 -18.54 7.79 3.93
N GLY A 171 -19.68 8.49 3.82
CA GLY A 171 -19.72 9.89 3.35
C GLY A 171 -18.94 10.85 4.25
N ALA A 172 -19.07 10.70 5.57
CA ALA A 172 -18.37 11.53 6.54
C ALA A 172 -16.85 11.26 6.52
N LEU A 173 -16.45 10.00 6.42
CA LEU A 173 -15.05 9.62 6.30
C LEU A 173 -14.43 10.16 5.00
N ARG A 174 -15.14 10.07 3.89
CA ARG A 174 -14.72 10.66 2.61
C ARG A 174 -14.50 12.17 2.71
N GLN A 175 -15.43 12.91 3.31
CA GLN A 175 -15.29 14.36 3.48
C GLN A 175 -14.03 14.73 4.27
N LYS A 176 -13.72 14.00 5.34
CA LYS A 176 -12.48 14.20 6.11
C LYS A 176 -11.24 13.93 5.25
N ILE A 177 -11.22 12.83 4.53
CA ILE A 177 -10.11 12.48 3.65
C ILE A 177 -9.90 13.55 2.57
N ASP A 178 -10.96 13.93 1.88
CA ASP A 178 -10.91 14.94 0.82
C ASP A 178 -10.41 16.29 1.35
N SER A 179 -10.82 16.67 2.56
CA SER A 179 -10.31 17.88 3.23
C SER A 179 -8.82 17.83 3.54
N ILE A 180 -8.28 16.67 3.90
CA ILE A 180 -6.86 16.49 4.21
C ILE A 180 -6.02 16.45 2.93
N LEU A 181 -6.55 15.89 1.87
CA LEU A 181 -5.88 15.81 0.57
C LEU A 181 -5.86 17.16 -0.15
N GLY A 182 -6.77 18.04 0.15
CA GLY A 182 -6.87 19.39 -0.44
C GLY A 182 -7.53 19.36 -1.77
#